data_5b2be37cf449a82afe71c1126523d36c
#
_entry.id   5b2be37cf449a82afe71c1126523d36c
#
_cell.length_a   1.000
_cell.length_b   1.000
_cell.length_c   1.000
_cell.angle_alpha   90.00
_cell.angle_beta   90.00
_cell.angle_gamma   90.00
#
_symmetry.space_group_name_H-M   'P 1'
#
loop_
_entity.id
_entity.type
_entity.pdbx_description
1 polymer ?
#
loop_
_entity_poly.entity_id
_entity_poly.type
_entity_poly.pdbx_seq_one_letter_code
_entity_poly.pdbx_strand_id
1 'polypeptide(L)'
;MTRLGLGYDDVAAVNPGIVYCSISGYGQTGPYKDLPAHDYQIQAMSGVMDMNGAADGPPTRVGLFIGDLVTPLYAAYAILGALRVREKTGAGQFLDASMMDTLASLMFMETIEDGVRAGRTLRTGNDGRNDPTGLYRLADGDIFITIGTAARWHSLCRALGAAALLDDPRYATRADRETHVGELRAAICLLYTS
;
A
#
# COMPACT_ATOMS: atom_id res chain seq x y z
N MET A 1 -1.77 10.89 28.88
CA MET A 1 -2.78 11.95 29.16
C MET A 1 -3.50 11.68 30.49
N THR A 2 -3.90 10.46 30.79
CA THR A 2 -4.60 10.09 32.07
C THR A 2 -3.85 10.54 33.32
N ARG A 3 -2.50 10.41 33.37
CA ARG A 3 -1.67 10.90 34.49
C ARG A 3 -1.74 12.43 34.71
N LEU A 4 -2.23 13.16 33.73
CA LEU A 4 -2.39 14.62 33.76
C LEU A 4 -3.86 15.04 34.00
N GLY A 5 -4.79 14.08 34.24
CA GLY A 5 -6.22 14.35 34.33
C GLY A 5 -6.83 14.83 33.01
N LEU A 6 -6.24 14.42 31.88
CA LEU A 6 -6.66 14.79 30.52
C LEU A 6 -6.91 13.53 29.65
N GLY A 7 -7.17 12.39 30.28
CA GLY A 7 -7.66 11.19 29.59
C GLY A 7 -9.07 11.37 29.07
N TYR A 8 -9.51 10.43 28.23
CA TYR A 8 -10.88 10.51 27.67
C TYR A 8 -11.95 10.59 28.77
N ASP A 9 -11.87 9.73 29.77
CA ASP A 9 -12.88 9.70 30.85
C ASP A 9 -12.90 10.99 31.66
N ASP A 10 -11.72 11.59 31.93
CA ASP A 10 -11.60 12.87 32.63
C ASP A 10 -12.31 13.99 31.86
N VAL A 11 -12.06 14.06 30.56
CA VAL A 11 -12.60 15.13 29.69
C VAL A 11 -14.09 14.87 29.37
N ALA A 12 -14.48 13.63 29.17
CA ALA A 12 -15.88 13.24 28.90
C ALA A 12 -16.80 13.50 30.11
N ALA A 13 -16.26 13.39 31.33
CA ALA A 13 -17.00 13.76 32.54
C ALA A 13 -17.40 15.24 32.58
N VAL A 14 -16.60 16.12 31.97
CA VAL A 14 -16.87 17.56 31.86
C VAL A 14 -17.70 17.87 30.61
N ASN A 15 -17.44 17.19 29.51
CA ASN A 15 -18.13 17.35 28.24
C ASN A 15 -18.47 15.99 27.62
N PRO A 16 -19.67 15.44 27.89
CA PRO A 16 -20.10 14.16 27.32
C PRO A 16 -20.19 14.13 25.79
N GLY A 17 -20.24 15.29 25.14
CA GLY A 17 -20.21 15.42 23.69
C GLY A 17 -18.81 15.49 23.07
N ILE A 18 -17.74 15.29 23.86
CA ILE A 18 -16.37 15.39 23.32
C ILE A 18 -16.08 14.27 22.33
N VAL A 19 -15.51 14.63 21.18
CA VAL A 19 -14.82 13.70 20.29
C VAL A 19 -13.34 13.77 20.61
N TYR A 20 -12.83 12.71 21.22
CA TYR A 20 -11.45 12.62 21.69
C TYR A 20 -10.65 11.67 20.80
N CYS A 21 -9.68 12.18 20.07
CA CYS A 21 -8.84 11.37 19.19
C CYS A 21 -7.43 11.25 19.77
N SER A 22 -6.99 10.01 19.98
CA SER A 22 -5.62 9.68 20.35
C SER A 22 -4.89 9.12 19.14
N ILE A 23 -3.79 9.76 18.72
CA ILE A 23 -2.91 9.26 17.67
C ILE A 23 -1.64 8.75 18.33
N SER A 24 -1.27 7.51 18.03
CA SER A 24 -0.08 6.88 18.59
C SER A 24 0.53 5.84 17.63
N GLY A 25 1.73 5.32 17.94
CA GLY A 25 2.37 4.32 17.10
C GLY A 25 1.61 3.00 17.03
N TYR A 26 1.14 2.51 18.20
CA TYR A 26 0.60 1.15 18.33
C TYR A 26 -0.82 1.09 18.90
N GLY A 27 -1.48 2.23 19.05
CA GLY A 27 -2.78 2.31 19.71
C GLY A 27 -2.68 2.41 21.23
N GLN A 28 -3.84 2.54 21.89
CA GLN A 28 -3.97 2.68 23.35
C GLN A 28 -4.14 1.35 24.06
N THR A 29 -4.21 0.25 23.32
CA THR A 29 -4.40 -1.12 23.83
C THR A 29 -3.29 -2.04 23.28
N GLY A 30 -3.26 -3.29 23.77
CA GLY A 30 -2.32 -4.28 23.29
C GLY A 30 -0.91 -4.19 23.90
N PRO A 31 -0.02 -5.13 23.51
CA PRO A 31 1.29 -5.31 24.16
C PRO A 31 2.29 -4.18 23.88
N TYR A 32 2.11 -3.41 22.81
CA TYR A 32 3.04 -2.36 22.39
C TYR A 32 2.59 -0.94 22.72
N LYS A 33 1.45 -0.78 23.41
CA LYS A 33 0.83 0.54 23.70
C LYS A 33 1.76 1.55 24.40
N ASP A 34 2.70 1.07 25.18
CA ASP A 34 3.63 1.90 25.97
C ASP A 34 5.01 2.05 25.28
N LEU A 35 5.22 1.43 24.12
CA LEU A 35 6.46 1.54 23.39
C LEU A 35 6.52 2.85 22.59
N PRO A 36 7.70 3.49 22.55
CA PRO A 36 7.92 4.61 21.63
C PRO A 36 7.88 4.12 20.19
N ALA A 37 7.40 4.96 19.30
CA ALA A 37 7.32 4.66 17.89
C ALA A 37 7.84 5.84 17.06
N HIS A 38 8.50 5.50 15.96
CA HIS A 38 8.86 6.39 14.88
C HIS A 38 8.36 5.77 13.57
N ASP A 39 8.11 6.59 12.57
CA ASP A 39 7.62 6.17 11.27
C ASP A 39 8.37 4.95 10.71
N TYR A 40 9.71 4.96 10.71
CA TYR A 40 10.53 3.86 10.18
C TYR A 40 10.33 2.54 10.92
N GLN A 41 10.12 2.57 12.23
CA GLN A 41 9.81 1.37 13.00
C GLN A 41 8.44 0.81 12.59
N ILE A 42 7.48 1.69 12.42
CA ILE A 42 6.13 1.31 12.00
C ILE A 42 6.15 0.75 10.58
N GLN A 43 6.88 1.37 9.64
CA GLN A 43 7.05 0.83 8.29
C GLN A 43 7.65 -0.58 8.30
N ALA A 44 8.65 -0.83 9.15
CA ALA A 44 9.28 -2.14 9.28
C ALA A 44 8.32 -3.16 9.89
N MET A 45 7.67 -2.82 11.00
CA MET A 45 6.82 -3.74 11.77
C MET A 45 5.50 -4.04 11.06
N SER A 46 4.95 -3.08 10.31
CA SER A 46 3.73 -3.29 9.51
C SER A 46 3.93 -4.20 8.30
N GLY A 47 5.18 -4.39 7.85
CA GLY A 47 5.50 -5.14 6.63
C GLY A 47 5.59 -4.28 5.37
N VAL A 48 5.31 -2.97 5.44
CA VAL A 48 5.41 -2.07 4.27
C VAL A 48 6.80 -2.10 3.65
N MET A 49 7.85 -2.17 4.47
CA MET A 49 9.22 -2.28 3.95
C MET A 49 9.49 -3.58 3.20
N ASP A 50 8.86 -4.67 3.63
CA ASP A 50 9.03 -5.96 2.97
C ASP A 50 8.31 -6.00 1.62
N MET A 51 7.24 -5.25 1.47
CA MET A 51 6.52 -5.12 0.22
C MET A 51 7.15 -4.14 -0.76
N ASN A 52 7.90 -3.17 -0.25
CA ASN A 52 8.57 -2.15 -1.04
C ASN A 52 10.00 -2.58 -1.36
N GLY A 53 10.40 -2.47 -2.62
CA GLY A 53 11.74 -2.84 -3.06
C GLY A 53 11.76 -3.91 -4.16
N ALA A 54 12.95 -4.23 -4.66
CA ALA A 54 13.13 -5.26 -5.69
C ALA A 54 12.76 -6.66 -5.16
N ALA A 55 12.30 -7.53 -6.05
CA ALA A 55 11.83 -8.87 -5.69
C ALA A 55 12.89 -9.71 -4.94
N ASP A 56 14.14 -9.57 -5.31
CA ASP A 56 15.31 -10.25 -4.76
C ASP A 56 16.17 -9.34 -3.83
N GLY A 57 15.70 -8.09 -3.60
CA GLY A 57 16.39 -7.11 -2.79
C GLY A 57 16.04 -7.19 -1.28
N PRO A 58 16.69 -6.37 -0.45
CA PRO A 58 16.33 -6.22 0.95
C PRO A 58 14.98 -5.51 1.13
N PRO A 59 14.33 -5.64 2.30
CA PRO A 59 13.22 -4.76 2.66
C PRO A 59 13.62 -3.30 2.53
N THR A 60 12.79 -2.50 1.87
CA THR A 60 13.12 -1.12 1.52
C THR A 60 12.05 -0.18 2.04
N ARG A 61 12.45 0.86 2.78
CA ARG A 61 11.51 1.86 3.27
C ARG A 61 10.89 2.68 2.13
N VAL A 62 9.68 3.13 2.31
CA VAL A 62 9.10 4.19 1.48
C VAL A 62 9.86 5.49 1.74
N GLY A 63 10.17 6.24 0.70
CA GLY A 63 10.96 7.48 0.77
C GLY A 63 10.27 8.63 1.52
N LEU A 64 9.03 8.42 2.00
CA LEU A 64 8.23 9.35 2.77
C LEU A 64 8.01 8.81 4.18
N PHE A 65 7.67 9.70 5.14
CA PHE A 65 7.17 9.32 6.46
C PHE A 65 5.69 8.92 6.35
N ILE A 66 5.44 7.77 5.70
CA ILE A 66 4.09 7.39 5.28
C ILE A 66 3.15 7.13 6.47
N GLY A 67 3.65 6.61 7.58
CA GLY A 67 2.88 6.44 8.81
C GLY A 67 2.44 7.78 9.40
N ASP A 68 3.39 8.71 9.50
CA ASP A 68 3.13 10.07 10.01
C ASP A 68 2.18 10.86 9.11
N LEU A 69 2.25 10.64 7.79
CA LEU A 69 1.43 11.38 6.81
C LEU A 69 0.01 10.80 6.65
N VAL A 70 -0.14 9.49 6.70
CA VAL A 70 -1.43 8.84 6.42
C VAL A 70 -2.29 8.68 7.67
N THR A 71 -1.69 8.42 8.84
CA THR A 71 -2.45 8.27 10.09
C THR A 71 -3.32 9.49 10.43
N PRO A 72 -2.83 10.74 10.28
CA PRO A 72 -3.68 11.92 10.49
C PRO A 72 -4.87 12.01 9.54
N LEU A 73 -4.77 11.49 8.31
CA LEU A 73 -5.91 11.45 7.37
C LEU A 73 -6.97 10.47 7.87
N TYR A 74 -6.58 9.28 8.33
CA TYR A 74 -7.50 8.32 8.96
C TYR A 74 -8.14 8.91 10.21
N ALA A 75 -7.36 9.59 11.05
CA ALA A 75 -7.87 10.27 12.23
C ALA A 75 -8.89 11.36 11.85
N ALA A 76 -8.63 12.15 10.81
CA ALA A 76 -9.56 13.16 10.32
C ALA A 76 -10.87 12.54 9.83
N TYR A 77 -10.84 11.44 9.08
CA TYR A 77 -12.05 10.71 8.66
C TYR A 77 -12.83 10.17 9.87
N ALA A 78 -12.15 9.59 10.84
CA ALA A 78 -12.77 9.09 12.05
C ALA A 78 -13.42 10.22 12.86
N ILE A 79 -12.75 11.37 12.99
CA ILE A 79 -13.28 12.56 13.66
C ILE A 79 -14.55 13.07 12.96
N LEU A 80 -14.52 13.19 11.62
CA LEU A 80 -15.70 13.61 10.85
C LEU A 80 -16.87 12.65 11.03
N GLY A 81 -16.61 11.35 11.03
CA GLY A 81 -17.62 10.32 11.33
C GLY A 81 -18.19 10.46 12.74
N ALA A 82 -17.33 10.65 13.74
CA ALA A 82 -17.72 10.84 15.14
C ALA A 82 -18.54 12.12 15.33
N LEU A 83 -18.17 13.23 14.69
CA LEU A 83 -18.93 14.47 14.70
C LEU A 83 -20.32 14.29 14.10
N ARG A 84 -20.43 13.52 13.02
CA ARG A 84 -21.72 13.19 12.41
C ARG A 84 -22.63 12.34 13.31
N VAL A 85 -22.05 11.42 14.08
CA VAL A 85 -22.78 10.65 15.09
C VAL A 85 -23.23 11.58 16.23
N ARG A 86 -22.32 12.43 16.71
CA ARG A 86 -22.61 13.41 17.76
C ARG A 86 -23.76 14.35 17.41
N GLU A 87 -23.84 14.82 16.17
CA GLU A 87 -24.96 15.66 15.70
C GLU A 87 -26.31 14.99 15.87
N LYS A 88 -26.38 13.66 15.78
CA LYS A 88 -27.63 12.90 15.90
C LYS A 88 -27.94 12.46 17.33
N THR A 89 -26.91 12.19 18.12
CA THR A 89 -27.02 11.52 19.42
C THR A 89 -26.76 12.45 20.60
N GLY A 90 -26.04 13.56 20.35
CA GLY A 90 -25.50 14.42 21.40
C GLY A 90 -24.27 13.85 22.11
N ALA A 91 -23.94 12.57 21.89
CA ALA A 91 -22.84 11.88 22.57
C ALA A 91 -21.51 11.99 21.77
N GLY A 92 -20.44 12.24 22.50
CA GLY A 92 -19.07 12.13 21.99
C GLY A 92 -18.57 10.68 21.98
N GLN A 93 -17.32 10.50 21.57
CA GLN A 93 -16.68 9.18 21.61
C GLN A 93 -15.16 9.28 21.61
N PHE A 94 -14.51 8.21 22.07
CA PHE A 94 -13.07 8.01 21.97
C PHE A 94 -12.71 7.38 20.63
N LEU A 95 -11.65 7.93 20.01
CA LEU A 95 -11.07 7.43 18.76
C LEU A 95 -9.61 7.08 19.01
N ASP A 96 -9.24 5.84 18.76
CA ASP A 96 -7.86 5.38 18.81
C ASP A 96 -7.32 5.20 17.39
N ALA A 97 -6.36 6.05 17.00
CA ALA A 97 -5.74 6.02 15.69
C ALA A 97 -4.29 5.55 15.82
N SER A 98 -4.03 4.32 15.40
CA SER A 98 -2.72 3.67 15.44
C SER A 98 -2.02 3.80 14.09
N MET A 99 -0.75 4.22 14.08
CA MET A 99 0.08 4.21 12.88
C MET A 99 0.24 2.78 12.33
N MET A 100 0.40 1.80 13.23
CA MET A 100 0.55 0.40 12.87
C MET A 100 -0.68 -0.13 12.15
N ASP A 101 -1.88 0.09 12.69
CA ASP A 101 -3.13 -0.35 12.08
C ASP A 101 -3.39 0.37 10.76
N THR A 102 -3.06 1.66 10.70
CA THR A 102 -3.18 2.46 9.48
C THR A 102 -2.31 1.87 8.36
N LEU A 103 -1.02 1.62 8.60
CA LEU A 103 -0.17 1.03 7.57
C LEU A 103 -0.56 -0.41 7.23
N ALA A 104 -0.96 -1.20 8.22
CA ALA A 104 -1.47 -2.54 7.97
C ALA A 104 -2.72 -2.51 7.08
N SER A 105 -3.63 -1.54 7.30
CA SER A 105 -4.84 -1.40 6.49
C SER A 105 -4.57 -1.05 5.02
N LEU A 106 -3.49 -0.30 4.73
CA LEU A 106 -3.09 0.01 3.36
C LEU A 106 -2.63 -1.23 2.57
N MET A 107 -2.16 -2.26 3.29
CA MET A 107 -1.66 -3.49 2.66
C MET A 107 -2.73 -4.57 2.51
N PHE A 108 -3.91 -4.39 3.12
CA PHE A 108 -4.88 -5.46 3.33
C PHE A 108 -5.45 -6.04 2.04
N MET A 109 -5.82 -5.20 1.07
CA MET A 109 -6.65 -5.63 -0.05
C MET A 109 -5.91 -6.49 -1.09
N GLU A 110 -4.64 -6.28 -1.31
CA GLU A 110 -3.96 -6.91 -2.46
C GLU A 110 -2.75 -7.77 -2.07
N THR A 111 -2.21 -7.58 -0.88
CA THR A 111 -0.89 -8.13 -0.56
C THR A 111 -0.93 -9.15 0.54
N ILE A 112 -1.69 -8.91 1.62
CA ILE A 112 -1.81 -9.91 2.70
C ILE A 112 -2.57 -11.13 2.17
N GLU A 113 -3.66 -10.94 1.44
CA GLU A 113 -4.46 -12.03 0.90
C GLU A 113 -3.66 -12.87 -0.10
N ASP A 114 -2.99 -12.21 -1.05
CA ASP A 114 -2.15 -12.89 -2.03
C ASP A 114 -0.92 -13.55 -1.39
N GLY A 115 -0.30 -12.91 -0.39
CA GLY A 115 0.81 -13.48 0.37
C GLY A 115 0.39 -14.73 1.15
N VAL A 116 -0.77 -14.70 1.79
CA VAL A 116 -1.33 -15.86 2.48
C VAL A 116 -1.62 -17.00 1.50
N ARG A 117 -2.23 -16.71 0.36
CA ARG A 117 -2.51 -17.74 -0.68
C ARG A 117 -1.23 -18.33 -1.26
N ALA A 118 -0.21 -17.51 -1.48
CA ALA A 118 1.07 -17.94 -2.04
C ALA A 118 2.01 -18.57 -1.02
N GLY A 119 1.72 -18.47 0.28
CA GLY A 119 2.58 -18.90 1.36
C GLY A 119 3.91 -18.15 1.44
N ARG A 120 4.00 -16.96 0.85
CA ARG A 120 5.20 -16.11 0.81
C ARG A 120 4.83 -14.66 0.63
N THR A 121 5.73 -13.76 0.99
CA THR A 121 5.60 -12.33 0.69
C THR A 121 5.74 -12.09 -0.81
N LEU A 122 4.84 -11.29 -1.37
CA LEU A 122 4.85 -10.93 -2.78
C LEU A 122 5.50 -9.55 -2.97
N ARG A 123 6.81 -9.53 -2.94
CA ARG A 123 7.59 -8.34 -3.27
C ARG A 123 7.65 -8.20 -4.79
N THR A 124 7.19 -7.09 -5.31
CA THR A 124 7.14 -6.86 -6.76
C THR A 124 8.11 -5.77 -7.22
N GLY A 125 8.56 -4.91 -6.31
CA GLY A 125 9.40 -3.78 -6.68
C GLY A 125 8.73 -2.90 -7.73
N ASN A 126 9.46 -2.63 -8.80
CA ASN A 126 8.96 -1.88 -9.95
C ASN A 126 8.24 -2.77 -10.99
N ASP A 127 8.11 -4.05 -10.71
CA ASP A 127 7.49 -5.01 -11.61
C ASP A 127 6.03 -5.25 -11.22
N GLY A 128 5.17 -5.42 -12.22
CA GLY A 128 3.82 -5.91 -11.99
C GLY A 128 3.84 -7.34 -11.49
N ARG A 129 2.80 -7.74 -10.74
CA ARG A 129 2.78 -9.04 -10.07
C ARG A 129 2.81 -10.22 -11.04
N ASN A 130 2.07 -10.14 -12.14
CA ASN A 130 1.77 -11.29 -12.98
C ASN A 130 1.70 -10.98 -14.47
N ASP A 131 2.06 -9.79 -14.92
CA ASP A 131 2.04 -9.43 -16.34
C ASP A 131 3.27 -8.55 -16.67
N PRO A 132 3.54 -8.23 -17.92
CA PRO A 132 4.67 -7.38 -18.25
C PRO A 132 4.50 -5.90 -17.82
N THR A 133 3.58 -5.60 -16.90
CA THR A 133 3.49 -4.30 -16.22
C THR A 133 4.76 -4.06 -15.41
N GLY A 134 5.34 -2.86 -15.51
CA GLY A 134 6.51 -2.50 -14.72
C GLY A 134 7.34 -1.39 -15.33
N LEU A 135 8.51 -1.16 -14.73
CA LEU A 135 9.48 -0.20 -15.18
C LEU A 135 10.36 -0.80 -16.27
N TYR A 136 10.54 -0.06 -17.36
CA TYR A 136 11.43 -0.40 -18.48
C TYR A 136 12.41 0.72 -18.72
N ARG A 137 13.68 0.36 -18.87
CA ARG A 137 14.73 1.32 -19.18
C ARG A 137 14.78 1.58 -20.69
N LEU A 138 14.80 2.85 -21.07
CA LEU A 138 14.97 3.33 -22.44
C LEU A 138 16.38 3.91 -22.61
N ALA A 139 16.71 4.29 -23.84
CA ALA A 139 17.98 4.95 -24.14
C ALA A 139 18.12 6.33 -23.49
N ASP A 140 17.00 7.03 -23.29
CA ASP A 140 16.93 8.41 -22.80
C ASP A 140 16.18 8.56 -21.44
N GLY A 141 15.82 7.44 -20.80
CA GLY A 141 15.13 7.50 -19.52
C GLY A 141 14.45 6.18 -19.12
N ASP A 142 13.44 6.29 -18.30
CA ASP A 142 12.65 5.15 -17.84
C ASP A 142 11.17 5.37 -18.14
N ILE A 143 10.45 4.31 -18.52
CA ILE A 143 9.00 4.32 -18.73
C ILE A 143 8.32 3.25 -17.87
N PHE A 144 7.19 3.60 -17.29
CA PHE A 144 6.37 2.62 -16.60
C PHE A 144 5.20 2.18 -17.50
N ILE A 145 5.16 0.90 -17.85
CA ILE A 145 4.15 0.30 -18.74
C ILE A 145 3.12 -0.44 -17.89
N THR A 146 1.83 -0.20 -18.16
CA THR A 146 0.71 -0.93 -17.52
C THR A 146 -0.14 -1.63 -18.57
N ILE A 147 -0.27 -2.97 -18.47
CA ILE A 147 -0.95 -3.82 -19.43
C ILE A 147 -2.07 -4.61 -18.73
N GLY A 148 -3.06 -3.94 -18.20
CA GLY A 148 -4.14 -4.63 -17.48
C GLY A 148 -5.23 -5.28 -18.36
N THR A 149 -5.24 -5.04 -19.69
CA THR A 149 -6.28 -5.54 -20.61
C THR A 149 -5.71 -6.00 -21.94
N ALA A 150 -6.43 -6.87 -22.65
CA ALA A 150 -6.05 -7.32 -23.98
C ALA A 150 -5.92 -6.14 -24.98
N ALA A 151 -6.81 -5.15 -24.90
CA ALA A 151 -6.73 -3.97 -25.76
C ALA A 151 -5.44 -3.16 -25.55
N ARG A 152 -4.98 -3.02 -24.29
CA ARG A 152 -3.69 -2.36 -23.97
C ARG A 152 -2.51 -3.17 -24.47
N TRP A 153 -2.57 -4.50 -24.36
CA TRP A 153 -1.57 -5.41 -24.93
C TRP A 153 -1.42 -5.18 -26.43
N HIS A 154 -2.52 -5.23 -27.18
CA HIS A 154 -2.52 -4.97 -28.62
C HIS A 154 -2.00 -3.57 -28.96
N SER A 155 -2.34 -2.57 -28.16
CA SER A 155 -1.86 -1.20 -28.37
C SER A 155 -0.36 -1.07 -28.13
N LEU A 156 0.17 -1.73 -27.11
CA LEU A 156 1.60 -1.77 -26.84
C LEU A 156 2.37 -2.44 -28.01
N CYS A 157 1.93 -3.62 -28.45
CA CYS A 157 2.59 -4.32 -29.57
C CYS A 157 2.59 -3.49 -30.84
N ARG A 158 1.51 -2.77 -31.13
CA ARG A 158 1.46 -1.84 -32.27
C ARG A 158 2.42 -0.65 -32.10
N ALA A 159 2.47 -0.07 -30.91
CA ALA A 159 3.36 1.05 -30.63
C ALA A 159 4.84 0.68 -30.75
N LEU A 160 5.17 -0.56 -30.40
CA LEU A 160 6.52 -1.13 -30.51
C LEU A 160 6.87 -1.65 -31.91
N GLY A 161 5.93 -1.65 -32.85
CA GLY A 161 6.13 -2.35 -34.15
C GLY A 161 6.30 -3.87 -33.99
N ALA A 162 5.86 -4.43 -32.89
CA ALA A 162 6.11 -5.83 -32.48
C ALA A 162 4.92 -6.75 -32.80
N ALA A 163 4.46 -6.75 -34.04
CA ALA A 163 3.34 -7.59 -34.46
C ALA A 163 3.58 -9.09 -34.18
N ALA A 164 4.83 -9.54 -34.28
CA ALA A 164 5.21 -10.93 -33.98
C ALA A 164 4.85 -11.38 -32.54
N LEU A 165 4.80 -10.47 -31.58
CA LEU A 165 4.40 -10.80 -30.21
C LEU A 165 2.89 -11.07 -30.08
N LEU A 166 2.07 -10.56 -31.02
CA LEU A 166 0.63 -10.83 -31.05
C LEU A 166 0.32 -12.22 -31.63
N ASP A 167 1.19 -12.69 -32.53
CA ASP A 167 1.02 -13.98 -33.21
C ASP A 167 1.69 -15.13 -32.44
N ASP A 168 2.46 -14.82 -31.39
CA ASP A 168 3.14 -15.83 -30.57
C ASP A 168 2.17 -16.45 -29.55
N PRO A 169 1.94 -17.78 -29.63
CA PRO A 169 1.03 -18.46 -28.71
C PRO A 169 1.40 -18.35 -27.24
N ARG A 170 2.69 -18.11 -26.91
CA ARG A 170 3.16 -17.89 -25.53
C ARG A 170 2.58 -16.61 -24.92
N TYR A 171 2.06 -15.69 -25.72
CA TYR A 171 1.57 -14.39 -25.28
C TYR A 171 0.09 -14.14 -25.65
N ALA A 172 -0.60 -15.16 -26.15
CA ALA A 172 -1.96 -15.05 -26.67
C ALA A 172 -2.97 -14.61 -25.60
N THR A 173 -2.96 -15.26 -24.46
CA THR A 173 -3.84 -14.92 -23.33
C THR A 173 -3.07 -14.21 -22.22
N ARG A 174 -3.81 -13.64 -21.25
CA ARG A 174 -3.20 -13.07 -20.05
C ARG A 174 -2.44 -14.15 -19.27
N ALA A 175 -3.01 -15.32 -19.08
CA ALA A 175 -2.38 -16.42 -18.34
C ALA A 175 -1.09 -16.89 -19.01
N ASP A 176 -1.06 -16.94 -20.36
CA ASP A 176 0.14 -17.30 -21.11
C ASP A 176 1.25 -16.25 -20.89
N ARG A 177 0.91 -14.95 -20.94
CA ARG A 177 1.86 -13.87 -20.67
C ARG A 177 2.37 -13.88 -19.23
N GLU A 178 1.54 -14.20 -18.25
CA GLU A 178 1.94 -14.36 -16.86
C GLU A 178 2.94 -15.49 -16.67
N THR A 179 2.72 -16.61 -17.38
CA THR A 179 3.62 -17.77 -17.36
C THR A 179 5.00 -17.45 -17.98
N HIS A 180 5.02 -16.62 -19.03
CA HIS A 180 6.22 -16.28 -19.79
C HIS A 180 6.69 -14.84 -19.54
N VAL A 181 6.34 -14.26 -18.39
CA VAL A 181 6.55 -12.83 -18.11
C VAL A 181 8.04 -12.41 -18.23
N GLY A 182 8.97 -13.25 -17.80
CA GLY A 182 10.41 -12.95 -17.88
C GLY A 182 10.91 -12.83 -19.33
N GLU A 183 10.53 -13.78 -20.19
CA GLU A 183 10.86 -13.77 -21.61
C GLU A 183 10.23 -12.57 -22.32
N LEU A 184 8.97 -12.30 -22.00
CA LEU A 184 8.22 -11.18 -22.58
C LEU A 184 8.82 -9.83 -22.19
N ARG A 185 9.22 -9.65 -20.94
CA ARG A 185 9.90 -8.43 -20.49
C ARG A 185 11.22 -8.22 -21.21
N ALA A 186 12.02 -9.28 -21.38
CA ALA A 186 13.29 -9.20 -22.12
C ALA A 186 13.03 -8.82 -23.58
N ALA A 187 12.02 -9.39 -24.23
CA ALA A 187 11.65 -9.05 -25.61
C ALA A 187 11.23 -7.56 -25.74
N ILE A 188 10.42 -7.06 -24.81
CA ILE A 188 10.01 -5.64 -24.80
C ILE A 188 11.23 -4.73 -24.58
N CYS A 189 12.11 -5.05 -23.63
CA CYS A 189 13.33 -4.28 -23.41
C CYS A 189 14.19 -4.15 -24.68
N LEU A 190 14.40 -5.24 -25.40
CA LEU A 190 15.19 -5.24 -26.65
C LEU A 190 14.59 -4.34 -27.74
N LEU A 191 13.26 -4.29 -27.83
CA LEU A 191 12.56 -3.45 -28.83
C LEU A 191 12.63 -1.95 -28.51
N TYR A 192 12.79 -1.58 -27.25
CA TYR A 192 12.91 -0.18 -26.83
C TYR A 192 14.36 0.34 -26.87
N THR A 193 15.35 -0.55 -26.90
CA THR A 193 16.77 -0.17 -26.90
C THR A 193 17.42 -0.23 -28.31
N SER A 194 16.68 -0.68 -29.30
CA SER A 194 17.08 -0.70 -30.72
C SER A 194 16.45 0.46 -31.47
#